data_b3e3e44bc2e0477af3070bbbb73f74ce
#
_entry.id   b3e3e44bc2e0477af3070bbbb73f74ce
#
_cell.length_a   1.000
_cell.length_b   1.000
_cell.length_c   1.000
_cell.angle_alpha   90.00
_cell.angle_beta   90.00
_cell.angle_gamma   90.00
#
_symmetry.space_group_name_H-M   'P 1'
#
loop_
_entity.id
_entity.type
_entity.pdbx_description
1 polymer ?
#
loop_
_entity_poly.entity_id
_entity_poly.type
_entity_poly.pdbx_seq_one_letter_code
_entity_poly.pdbx_strand_id
1 'polypeptide(L)'
;TEVFAYGRMPLAFSARCFTARHYNLPKDDCGFACIQHPDGQLLKTREGEAFLVLNGIQTQSARVYNLIGDLPELRALGVDVLRLSPQSQHMADIVAAFDAARRADTPDPDALARLRPMMPDEPCNGYWHGRSGMDLIEPALA
;
A
#
# COMPACT_ATOMS: atom_id res chain seq x y z
N THR A 1 19.69 1.22 -5.31
CA THR A 1 18.52 0.31 -5.46
C THR A 1 17.35 0.84 -4.67
N GLU A 2 16.14 0.87 -5.27
CA GLU A 2 14.90 1.30 -4.62
C GLU A 2 13.89 0.16 -4.60
N VAL A 3 13.20 -0.03 -3.47
CA VAL A 3 12.12 -1.01 -3.29
C VAL A 3 10.85 -0.32 -2.79
N PHE A 4 9.71 -0.68 -3.38
CA PHE A 4 8.40 -0.26 -2.90
C PHE A 4 8.11 -1.01 -1.59
N ALA A 5 8.08 -0.30 -0.46
CA ALA A 5 8.04 -0.89 0.86
C ALA A 5 6.70 -0.69 1.59
N TYR A 6 5.89 0.30 1.18
CA TYR A 6 4.61 0.57 1.82
C TYR A 6 3.60 1.20 0.88
N GLY A 7 2.36 0.80 1.02
CA GLY A 7 1.18 1.41 0.42
C GLY A 7 0.40 0.50 -0.52
N ARG A 8 -0.65 1.02 -1.13
CA ARG A 8 -1.38 0.30 -2.17
C ARG A 8 -0.52 0.19 -3.41
N MET A 9 -0.27 -1.02 -3.88
CA MET A 9 0.56 -1.25 -5.07
C MET A 9 -0.15 -0.78 -6.34
N PRO A 10 0.51 0.02 -7.19
CA PRO A 10 -0.01 0.35 -8.52
C PRO A 10 0.05 -0.91 -9.39
N LEU A 11 -1.10 -1.39 -9.85
CA LEU A 11 -1.22 -2.62 -10.65
C LEU A 11 -1.40 -2.32 -12.13
N ALA A 12 -2.18 -1.29 -12.46
CA ALA A 12 -2.45 -0.91 -13.85
C ALA A 12 -2.82 0.58 -13.96
N PHE A 13 -2.69 1.10 -15.19
CA PHE A 13 -3.11 2.45 -15.54
C PHE A 13 -4.13 2.39 -16.67
N SER A 14 -5.13 3.25 -16.62
CA SER A 14 -6.15 3.42 -17.65
C SER A 14 -5.98 4.76 -18.36
N ALA A 15 -6.26 4.80 -19.66
CA ALA A 15 -6.35 6.05 -20.41
C ALA A 15 -7.55 6.92 -19.99
N ARG A 16 -8.52 6.33 -19.26
CA ARG A 16 -9.72 7.02 -18.76
C ARG A 16 -9.71 7.02 -17.24
N CYS A 17 -10.11 8.16 -16.66
CA CYS A 17 -10.28 8.30 -15.23
C CYS A 17 -11.50 7.49 -14.76
N PHE A 18 -11.28 6.51 -13.87
CA PHE A 18 -12.36 5.70 -13.30
C PHE A 18 -13.32 6.54 -12.46
N THR A 19 -12.79 7.50 -11.67
CA THR A 19 -13.62 8.37 -10.82
C THR A 19 -14.54 9.25 -11.67
N ALA A 20 -14.02 9.92 -12.70
CA ALA A 20 -14.86 10.72 -13.60
C ALA A 20 -15.94 9.86 -14.29
N ARG A 21 -15.59 8.66 -14.71
CA ARG A 21 -16.53 7.72 -15.32
C ARG A 21 -17.61 7.26 -14.34
N HIS A 22 -17.26 6.99 -13.09
CA HIS A 22 -18.21 6.61 -12.06
C HIS A 22 -19.29 7.66 -11.85
N TYR A 23 -18.92 8.94 -11.88
CA TYR A 23 -19.83 10.07 -11.75
C TYR A 23 -20.40 10.55 -13.09
N ASN A 24 -20.13 9.84 -14.20
CA ASN A 24 -20.54 10.21 -15.55
C ASN A 24 -20.12 11.63 -15.95
N LEU A 25 -18.90 12.03 -15.55
CA LEU A 25 -18.33 13.34 -15.83
C LEU A 25 -17.37 13.28 -17.02
N PRO A 26 -17.29 14.36 -17.84
CA PRO A 26 -16.24 14.48 -18.85
C PRO A 26 -14.85 14.48 -18.20
N LYS A 27 -13.87 13.87 -18.88
CA LYS A 27 -12.49 13.80 -18.37
C LYS A 27 -11.89 15.20 -18.10
N ASP A 28 -12.17 16.12 -19.00
CA ASP A 28 -11.57 17.47 -18.98
C ASP A 28 -12.41 18.49 -18.19
N ASP A 29 -13.57 18.08 -17.68
CA ASP A 29 -14.45 18.88 -16.84
C ASP A 29 -15.08 18.03 -15.73
N CYS A 30 -14.23 17.36 -14.96
CA CYS A 30 -14.65 16.46 -13.88
C CYS A 30 -14.75 17.15 -12.51
N GLY A 31 -14.38 18.41 -12.39
CA GLY A 31 -14.37 19.16 -11.13
C GLY A 31 -13.50 18.50 -10.05
N PHE A 32 -12.53 17.66 -10.42
CA PHE A 32 -11.68 16.88 -9.51
C PHE A 32 -12.47 16.06 -8.49
N ALA A 33 -13.55 15.40 -8.90
CA ALA A 33 -14.41 14.58 -8.05
C ALA A 33 -13.62 13.51 -7.25
N CYS A 34 -12.42 13.13 -7.68
CA CYS A 34 -11.53 12.23 -6.96
C CYS A 34 -11.08 12.75 -5.58
N ILE A 35 -11.13 14.05 -5.32
CA ILE A 35 -10.85 14.63 -3.99
C ILE A 35 -11.79 14.07 -2.91
N GLN A 36 -13.01 13.65 -3.29
CA GLN A 36 -13.97 13.03 -2.38
C GLN A 36 -13.58 11.58 -2.00
N HIS A 37 -12.58 11.02 -2.67
CA HIS A 37 -12.09 9.66 -2.46
C HIS A 37 -10.55 9.68 -2.32
N PRO A 38 -10.00 10.25 -1.24
CA PRO A 38 -8.55 10.46 -1.11
C PRO A 38 -7.74 9.16 -1.11
N ASP A 39 -8.32 8.04 -0.65
CA ASP A 39 -7.73 6.70 -0.71
C ASP A 39 -8.30 5.84 -1.85
N GLY A 40 -9.00 6.47 -2.80
CA GLY A 40 -9.62 5.80 -3.94
C GLY A 40 -10.96 5.12 -3.63
N GLN A 41 -11.53 4.46 -4.64
CA GLN A 41 -12.82 3.76 -4.57
C GLN A 41 -12.59 2.25 -4.48
N LEU A 42 -12.99 1.63 -3.36
CA LEU A 42 -12.86 0.19 -3.15
C LEU A 42 -13.82 -0.59 -4.05
N LEU A 43 -13.26 -1.50 -4.85
CA LEU A 43 -13.99 -2.51 -5.60
C LEU A 43 -13.95 -3.82 -4.83
N LYS A 44 -15.13 -4.40 -4.59
CA LYS A 44 -15.30 -5.68 -3.91
C LYS A 44 -15.69 -6.79 -4.88
N THR A 45 -15.36 -8.03 -4.52
CA THR A 45 -15.89 -9.22 -5.20
C THR A 45 -17.39 -9.36 -4.91
N ARG A 46 -18.04 -10.34 -5.57
CA ARG A 46 -19.46 -10.66 -5.30
C ARG A 46 -19.68 -11.17 -3.90
N GLU A 47 -18.67 -11.81 -3.31
CA GLU A 47 -18.66 -12.35 -1.95
C GLU A 47 -18.40 -11.25 -0.89
N GLY A 48 -18.12 -10.01 -1.33
CA GLY A 48 -17.90 -8.86 -0.45
C GLY A 48 -16.45 -8.62 -0.05
N GLU A 49 -15.51 -9.42 -0.56
CA GLU A 49 -14.09 -9.27 -0.26
C GLU A 49 -13.46 -8.06 -0.98
N ALA A 50 -12.57 -7.34 -0.31
CA ALA A 50 -11.80 -6.27 -0.91
C ALA A 50 -10.89 -6.81 -2.02
N PHE A 51 -11.01 -6.27 -3.24
CA PHE A 51 -10.30 -6.78 -4.41
C PHE A 51 -9.30 -5.78 -4.99
N LEU A 52 -9.79 -4.61 -5.39
CA LEU A 52 -8.98 -3.54 -5.98
C LEU A 52 -9.42 -2.17 -5.45
N VAL A 53 -8.56 -1.17 -5.63
CA VAL A 53 -8.92 0.23 -5.45
C VAL A 53 -8.73 0.97 -6.76
N LEU A 54 -9.76 1.70 -7.17
CA LEU A 54 -9.74 2.56 -8.35
C LEU A 54 -9.46 4.00 -7.90
N ASN A 55 -8.30 4.52 -8.26
CA ASN A 55 -7.88 5.86 -7.88
C ASN A 55 -7.55 6.69 -9.13
N GLY A 56 -8.48 7.49 -9.57
CA GLY A 56 -8.33 8.27 -10.79
C GLY A 56 -8.09 7.36 -12.00
N ILE A 57 -6.89 7.38 -12.56
CA ILE A 57 -6.48 6.52 -13.68
C ILE A 57 -5.79 5.23 -13.23
N GLN A 58 -5.54 5.07 -11.93
CA GLN A 58 -4.84 3.90 -11.38
C GLN A 58 -5.82 2.83 -10.90
N THR A 59 -5.46 1.58 -11.16
CA THR A 59 -5.94 0.41 -10.44
C THR A 59 -4.87 0.01 -9.45
N GLN A 60 -5.22 -0.06 -8.18
CA GLN A 60 -4.31 -0.36 -7.08
C GLN A 60 -4.75 -1.62 -6.35
N SER A 61 -3.84 -2.22 -5.56
CA SER A 61 -4.20 -3.32 -4.66
C SER A 61 -5.22 -2.87 -3.62
N ALA A 62 -6.15 -3.75 -3.25
CA ALA A 62 -7.05 -3.50 -2.12
C ALA A 62 -6.28 -3.53 -0.81
N ARG A 63 -5.43 -4.55 -0.62
CA ARG A 63 -4.56 -4.66 0.55
C ARG A 63 -3.39 -3.70 0.48
N VAL A 64 -2.84 -3.36 1.64
CA VAL A 64 -1.70 -2.45 1.78
C VAL A 64 -0.42 -3.27 1.85
N TYR A 65 0.41 -3.13 0.83
CA TYR A 65 1.74 -3.73 0.81
C TYR A 65 2.60 -3.14 1.93
N ASN A 66 3.23 -3.98 2.75
CA ASN A 66 3.99 -3.52 3.90
C ASN A 66 5.17 -4.46 4.18
N LEU A 67 6.39 -3.94 4.01
CA LEU A 67 7.64 -4.65 4.23
C LEU A 67 8.35 -4.23 5.54
N ILE A 68 7.65 -3.66 6.51
CA ILE A 68 8.31 -3.20 7.75
C ILE A 68 8.98 -4.36 8.49
N GLY A 69 8.39 -5.56 8.47
CA GLY A 69 8.98 -6.77 9.04
C GLY A 69 10.16 -7.33 8.24
N ASP A 70 10.25 -6.97 6.95
CA ASP A 70 11.26 -7.49 6.02
C ASP A 70 12.48 -6.54 5.89
N LEU A 71 12.52 -5.43 6.63
CA LEU A 71 13.61 -4.45 6.56
C LEU A 71 15.01 -5.03 6.82
N PRO A 72 15.22 -6.00 7.73
CA PRO A 72 16.52 -6.63 7.90
C PRO A 72 17.02 -7.32 6.63
N GLU A 73 16.14 -8.03 5.91
CA GLU A 73 16.46 -8.68 4.64
C GLU A 73 16.78 -7.64 3.56
N LEU A 74 15.95 -6.57 3.44
CA LEU A 74 16.19 -5.47 2.50
C LEU A 74 17.56 -4.81 2.74
N ARG A 75 17.95 -4.62 4.00
CA ARG A 75 19.26 -4.08 4.37
C ARG A 75 20.38 -5.03 3.98
N ALA A 76 20.23 -6.33 4.24
CA ALA A 76 21.23 -7.35 3.86
C ALA A 76 21.43 -7.43 2.35
N LEU A 77 20.39 -7.19 1.57
CA LEU A 77 20.43 -7.13 0.10
C LEU A 77 20.98 -5.80 -0.45
N GLY A 78 21.31 -4.84 0.41
CA GLY A 78 21.87 -3.55 0.00
C GLY A 78 20.85 -2.62 -0.67
N VAL A 79 19.61 -2.63 -0.21
CA VAL A 79 18.58 -1.68 -0.67
C VAL A 79 18.86 -0.29 -0.10
N ASP A 80 18.98 0.72 -0.96
CA ASP A 80 19.34 2.09 -0.57
C ASP A 80 18.12 2.94 -0.22
N VAL A 81 17.00 2.74 -0.91
CA VAL A 81 15.81 3.58 -0.82
C VAL A 81 14.56 2.75 -0.62
N LEU A 82 13.78 3.10 0.39
CA LEU A 82 12.45 2.54 0.63
C LEU A 82 11.39 3.53 0.11
N ARG A 83 10.61 3.13 -0.87
CA ARG A 83 9.48 3.94 -1.35
C ARG A 83 8.25 3.67 -0.51
N LEU A 84 7.68 4.72 0.09
CA LEU A 84 6.41 4.69 0.80
C LEU A 84 5.38 5.46 -0.01
N SER A 85 4.30 4.81 -0.42
CA SER A 85 3.18 5.45 -1.11
C SER A 85 2.24 6.09 -0.08
N PRO A 86 1.81 7.34 -0.29
CA PRO A 86 0.97 8.03 0.68
C PRO A 86 -0.44 7.46 0.78
N GLN A 87 -1.03 7.65 1.95
CA GLN A 87 -2.44 7.46 2.27
C GLN A 87 -3.01 8.72 2.91
N SER A 88 -4.33 8.84 3.01
CA SER A 88 -4.98 10.07 3.47
C SER A 88 -4.77 10.37 4.96
N GLN A 89 -4.62 9.35 5.80
CA GLN A 89 -4.49 9.46 7.25
C GLN A 89 -3.19 8.80 7.73
N HIS A 90 -2.67 9.25 8.88
CA HIS A 90 -1.53 8.62 9.58
C HIS A 90 -0.21 8.49 8.79
N MET A 91 -0.05 9.20 7.66
CA MET A 91 1.16 9.03 6.84
C MET A 91 2.44 9.44 7.58
N ALA A 92 2.37 10.47 8.43
CA ALA A 92 3.52 10.90 9.24
C ALA A 92 3.94 9.80 10.24
N ASP A 93 2.98 9.13 10.87
CA ASP A 93 3.23 8.03 11.81
C ASP A 93 3.85 6.82 11.09
N ILE A 94 3.34 6.50 9.89
CA ILE A 94 3.90 5.45 9.04
C ILE A 94 5.37 5.74 8.69
N VAL A 95 5.66 6.96 8.23
CA VAL A 95 7.03 7.37 7.89
C VAL A 95 7.93 7.28 9.13
N ALA A 96 7.48 7.75 10.29
CA ALA A 96 8.24 7.68 11.53
C ALA A 96 8.53 6.23 11.95
N ALA A 97 7.56 5.33 11.81
CA ALA A 97 7.74 3.90 12.11
C ALA A 97 8.77 3.25 11.19
N PHE A 98 8.72 3.50 9.88
CA PHE A 98 9.71 3.00 8.93
C PHE A 98 11.10 3.61 9.19
N ASP A 99 11.18 4.90 9.53
CA ASP A 99 12.45 5.55 9.87
C ASP A 99 13.06 4.97 11.15
N ALA A 100 12.27 4.71 12.18
CA ALA A 100 12.72 4.04 13.39
C ALA A 100 13.18 2.61 13.10
N ALA A 101 12.39 1.83 12.37
CA ALA A 101 12.72 0.43 12.07
C ALA A 101 13.99 0.29 11.21
N ARG A 102 14.21 1.18 10.23
CA ARG A 102 15.44 1.15 9.41
C ARG A 102 16.71 1.51 10.19
N ARG A 103 16.59 2.22 11.31
CA ARG A 103 17.73 2.61 12.18
C ARG A 103 17.98 1.62 13.31
N ALA A 104 17.01 0.76 13.60
CA ALA A 104 17.14 -0.20 14.68
C ALA A 104 18.17 -1.29 14.35
N ASP A 105 18.96 -1.68 15.33
CA ASP A 105 19.93 -2.77 15.21
C ASP A 105 19.24 -4.14 15.25
N THR A 106 18.10 -4.22 15.93
CA THR A 106 17.29 -5.43 16.04
C THR A 106 15.90 -5.22 15.45
N PRO A 107 15.35 -6.22 14.74
CA PRO A 107 13.98 -6.17 14.26
C PRO A 107 13.00 -6.03 15.43
N ASP A 108 11.94 -5.25 15.21
CA ASP A 108 10.84 -5.13 16.14
C ASP A 108 9.69 -6.05 15.66
N PRO A 109 9.42 -7.16 16.36
CA PRO A 109 8.41 -8.13 15.94
C PRO A 109 6.99 -7.55 15.95
N ASP A 110 6.75 -6.51 16.75
CA ASP A 110 5.43 -5.89 16.86
C ASP A 110 5.21 -4.68 15.93
N ALA A 111 6.21 -4.34 15.12
CA ALA A 111 6.13 -3.16 14.24
C ALA A 111 4.91 -3.19 13.32
N LEU A 112 4.63 -4.32 12.67
CA LEU A 112 3.48 -4.48 11.80
C LEU A 112 2.17 -4.39 12.58
N ALA A 113 2.08 -5.01 13.76
CA ALA A 113 0.89 -4.99 14.60
C ALA A 113 0.54 -3.55 15.03
N ARG A 114 1.55 -2.73 15.34
CA ARG A 114 1.34 -1.31 15.67
C ARG A 114 0.88 -0.47 14.50
N LEU A 115 1.31 -0.78 13.26
CA LEU A 115 0.89 -0.05 12.06
C LEU A 115 -0.50 -0.45 11.57
N ARG A 116 -0.93 -1.68 11.81
CA ARG A 116 -2.19 -2.23 11.29
C ARG A 116 -3.41 -1.33 11.52
N PRO A 117 -3.67 -0.76 12.73
CA PRO A 117 -4.81 0.12 12.93
C PRO A 117 -4.73 1.48 12.21
N MET A 118 -3.55 1.86 11.70
CA MET A 118 -3.33 3.10 10.95
C MET A 118 -3.46 2.92 9.44
N MET A 119 -3.59 1.67 8.97
CA MET A 119 -3.65 1.33 7.55
C MET A 119 -5.09 1.36 7.03
N PRO A 120 -5.34 1.74 5.78
CA PRO A 120 -6.69 1.79 5.20
C PRO A 120 -7.26 0.40 4.87
N ASP A 121 -6.48 -0.65 4.96
CA ASP A 121 -6.88 -2.05 4.72
C ASP A 121 -5.84 -3.01 5.34
N GLU A 122 -6.11 -4.30 5.29
CA GLU A 122 -5.22 -5.34 5.81
C GLU A 122 -3.86 -5.34 5.09
N PRO A 123 -2.75 -5.66 5.81
CA PRO A 123 -1.43 -5.76 5.23
C PRO A 123 -1.26 -6.96 4.31
N CYS A 124 -0.34 -6.85 3.37
CA CYS A 124 0.17 -7.96 2.56
C CYS A 124 1.64 -7.74 2.22
N ASN A 125 2.38 -8.82 1.97
CA ASN A 125 3.76 -8.81 1.49
C ASN A 125 4.09 -10.02 0.60
N GLY A 126 3.07 -10.75 0.14
CA GLY A 126 3.23 -12.00 -0.57
C GLY A 126 4.14 -11.91 -1.79
N TYR A 127 4.12 -10.82 -2.55
CA TYR A 127 5.01 -10.64 -3.72
C TYR A 127 6.49 -10.65 -3.34
N TRP A 128 6.85 -10.08 -2.21
CA TRP A 128 8.23 -10.14 -1.72
C TRP A 128 8.71 -11.56 -1.48
N HIS A 129 7.81 -12.41 -0.97
CA HIS A 129 8.07 -13.81 -0.64
C HIS A 129 7.75 -14.80 -1.79
N GLY A 130 7.51 -14.31 -3.02
CA GLY A 130 7.16 -15.15 -4.16
C GLY A 130 5.81 -15.88 -4.01
N ARG A 131 4.89 -15.30 -3.25
CA ARG A 131 3.54 -15.79 -3.00
C ARG A 131 2.49 -14.92 -3.69
N SER A 132 1.21 -15.28 -3.53
CA SER A 132 0.11 -14.43 -3.98
C SER A 132 0.24 -13.02 -3.38
N GLY A 133 -0.02 -11.99 -4.19
CA GLY A 133 0.15 -10.60 -3.77
C GLY A 133 -0.73 -10.17 -2.60
N MET A 134 -1.81 -10.90 -2.33
CA MET A 134 -2.72 -10.63 -1.20
C MET A 134 -2.34 -11.39 0.07
N ASP A 135 -1.36 -12.28 0.01
CA ASP A 135 -0.91 -13.04 1.18
C ASP A 135 -0.10 -12.14 2.13
N LEU A 136 -0.23 -12.41 3.42
CA LEU A 136 0.66 -11.89 4.45
C LEU A 136 1.53 -13.04 4.96
N ILE A 137 2.82 -12.91 4.79
CA ILE A 137 3.81 -13.82 5.34
C ILE A 137 4.45 -13.14 6.54
N GLU A 138 4.25 -13.70 7.71
CA GLU A 138 4.94 -13.21 8.91
C GLU A 138 6.38 -13.68 8.88
N PRO A 139 7.37 -12.80 9.16
CA PRO A 139 8.76 -13.21 9.24
C PRO A 139 8.89 -14.32 10.28
N ALA A 140 9.62 -15.39 9.92
CA ALA A 140 9.93 -16.44 10.88
C ALA A 140 10.71 -15.82 12.05
N LEU A 141 10.16 -15.91 13.25
CA LEU A 141 10.90 -15.55 14.46
C LEU A 141 12.10 -16.47 14.55
N ALA A 142 13.31 -15.91 14.33
CA ALA A 142 14.55 -16.64 14.45
C ALA A 142 14.94 -16.79 15.94
#